data_a3394e0fe7132507634914b9cfb77bce
#
_entry.id   a3394e0fe7132507634914b9cfb77bce
#
_cell.length_a   1.000
_cell.length_b   1.000
_cell.length_c   1.000
_cell.angle_alpha   90.00
_cell.angle_beta   90.00
_cell.angle_gamma   90.00
#
_symmetry.space_group_name_H-M   'P 1'
#
loop_
_entity.id
_entity.type
_entity.pdbx_description
1 polymer ?
#
loop_
_entity_poly.entity_id
_entity_poly.type
_entity_poly.pdbx_seq_one_letter_code
_entity_poly.pdbx_strand_id
1 'polypeptide(L)'
;ENVATVWGYARRVKPSQPCFKERVMSYFENVPEGYGGVFIQQSVEDAYDELWNRVYSDQDITPYIEEGRVGFEIKLGQGSKPGLGGETMVDRELALKLSDKYSFDADPKTVEKPFYERHSAPGTFTPEILRSMIRLMRNNYPRARVWIKSGPYRDLEDVATVCDAEKADVFWVDGKEGGTGLSPVTAMKDLGLPLVSCLGKIAKLCGKLSIDFICSGRVVDGGDVVKVLCFGAAAAGVGRPVVVAAYAHGEKGVKNYLETLKTEIQLLTSAVGKYNVKELSLEDIAATDTQLARDLGISSVYG
;
A
#
# COMPACT_ATOMS: atom_id res chain seq x y z
N GLU A 1 -3.75 9.35 23.06
CA GLU A 1 -2.37 8.83 22.89
C GLU A 1 -2.26 7.65 21.91
N ASN A 2 -3.34 7.09 21.41
CA ASN A 2 -3.33 5.85 20.63
C ASN A 2 -3.79 6.04 19.19
N VAL A 3 -3.81 7.25 18.70
CA VAL A 3 -4.25 7.50 17.37
C VAL A 3 -3.07 7.74 16.46
N ALA A 4 -2.88 6.70 15.70
CA ALA A 4 -2.42 6.74 14.34
C ALA A 4 -1.22 7.65 14.09
N THR A 5 -0.08 7.09 14.25
CA THR A 5 1.07 7.49 13.47
C THR A 5 0.68 7.41 11.99
N VAL A 6 0.40 8.54 11.38
CA VAL A 6 0.11 8.57 9.95
C VAL A 6 1.44 8.50 9.20
N TRP A 7 1.66 7.43 8.45
CA TRP A 7 2.76 7.35 7.51
C TRP A 7 2.34 7.98 6.18
N GLY A 8 3.05 8.99 5.76
CA GLY A 8 2.86 9.61 4.46
C GLY A 8 3.29 8.67 3.34
N TYR A 9 2.51 8.66 2.27
CA TYR A 9 2.81 7.91 1.06
C TYR A 9 3.49 8.81 0.04
N ALA A 10 4.77 8.62 -0.19
CA ALA A 10 5.46 9.22 -1.30
C ALA A 10 5.46 8.24 -2.48
N ARG A 11 4.48 8.38 -3.38
CA ARG A 11 4.56 7.73 -4.67
C ARG A 11 5.81 8.24 -5.37
N ARG A 12 6.57 7.30 -5.93
CA ARG A 12 7.80 7.55 -6.64
C ARG A 12 7.71 8.80 -7.52
N VAL A 13 8.47 9.75 -7.12
CA VAL A 13 8.97 10.82 -7.96
C VAL A 13 10.42 10.46 -8.17
N LYS A 14 10.89 10.33 -9.39
CA LYS A 14 12.32 10.10 -9.64
C LYS A 14 13.12 11.10 -8.81
N PRO A 15 14.24 10.71 -8.17
CA PRO A 15 15.05 11.65 -7.38
C PRO A 15 15.47 12.89 -8.17
N SER A 16 15.54 12.75 -9.50
CA SER A 16 15.79 13.86 -10.43
C SER A 16 14.62 14.83 -10.61
N GLN A 17 13.41 14.51 -10.08
CA GLN A 17 12.27 15.40 -10.18
C GLN A 17 12.29 16.42 -9.03
N PRO A 18 12.21 17.72 -9.31
CA PRO A 18 12.37 18.78 -8.30
C PRO A 18 11.48 18.66 -7.07
N CYS A 19 10.27 18.10 -7.24
CA CYS A 19 9.29 18.00 -6.17
C CYS A 19 9.48 16.80 -5.22
N PHE A 20 10.44 15.90 -5.47
CA PHE A 20 10.64 14.73 -4.60
C PHE A 20 11.13 15.14 -3.23
N LYS A 21 12.25 15.86 -3.17
CA LYS A 21 12.83 16.36 -1.92
C LYS A 21 11.82 17.21 -1.14
N GLU A 22 11.19 18.16 -1.81
CA GLU A 22 10.20 19.04 -1.20
C GLU A 22 9.06 18.27 -0.55
N ARG A 23 8.53 17.24 -1.20
CA ARG A 23 7.46 16.41 -0.64
C ARG A 23 7.89 15.67 0.62
N VAL A 24 9.05 15.04 0.60
CA VAL A 24 9.58 14.29 1.74
C VAL A 24 9.93 15.25 2.87
N MET A 25 10.61 16.34 2.59
CA MET A 25 11.02 17.32 3.58
C MET A 25 9.83 18.04 4.21
N SER A 26 8.83 18.44 3.43
CA SER A 26 7.59 19.04 3.95
C SER A 26 6.88 18.14 4.97
N TYR A 27 6.93 16.83 4.78
CA TYR A 27 6.40 15.91 5.77
C TYR A 27 7.18 15.99 7.08
N PHE A 28 8.50 15.91 7.05
CA PHE A 28 9.35 15.94 8.25
C PHE A 28 9.34 17.28 8.97
N GLU A 29 9.20 18.39 8.24
CA GLU A 29 9.06 19.72 8.81
C GLU A 29 7.76 19.90 9.62
N ASN A 30 6.72 19.17 9.28
CA ASN A 30 5.40 19.30 9.89
C ASN A 30 5.02 18.17 10.86
N VAL A 31 5.79 17.11 10.93
CA VAL A 31 5.52 15.96 11.82
C VAL A 31 6.56 15.92 12.93
N PRO A 32 6.15 16.00 14.22
CA PRO A 32 7.08 15.95 15.36
C PRO A 32 7.97 14.72 15.33
N GLU A 33 9.17 14.86 15.87
CA GLU A 33 10.08 13.74 16.07
C GLU A 33 9.44 12.64 16.91
N GLY A 34 9.69 11.39 16.53
CA GLY A 34 9.08 10.21 17.18
C GLY A 34 7.68 9.84 16.67
N TYR A 35 7.08 10.66 15.80
CA TYR A 35 5.78 10.37 15.19
C TYR A 35 5.89 10.17 13.69
N GLY A 36 5.30 9.08 13.22
CA GLY A 36 5.14 8.82 11.80
C GLY A 36 6.44 8.66 11.02
N GLY A 37 6.29 8.66 9.72
CA GLY A 37 7.38 8.52 8.76
C GLY A 37 6.84 8.64 7.35
N VAL A 38 7.71 8.46 6.38
CA VAL A 38 7.39 8.41 4.96
C VAL A 38 7.86 7.09 4.40
N PHE A 39 7.02 6.38 3.67
CA PHE A 39 7.49 5.27 2.86
C PHE A 39 7.52 5.66 1.38
N ILE A 40 8.62 5.31 0.73
CA ILE A 40 8.90 5.62 -0.67
C ILE A 40 8.57 4.39 -1.48
N GLN A 41 7.52 4.45 -2.28
CA GLN A 41 7.11 3.33 -3.11
C GLN A 41 7.96 3.23 -4.37
N GLN A 42 8.42 2.01 -4.63
CA GLN A 42 9.09 1.62 -5.85
C GLN A 42 8.29 0.50 -6.51
N SER A 43 7.95 0.66 -7.79
CA SER A 43 7.44 -0.47 -8.56
C SER A 43 8.56 -1.45 -8.88
N VAL A 44 8.24 -2.71 -9.11
CA VAL A 44 9.23 -3.73 -9.49
C VAL A 44 10.02 -3.31 -10.73
N GLU A 45 9.37 -2.66 -11.69
CA GLU A 45 9.99 -2.17 -12.92
C GLU A 45 11.05 -1.09 -12.67
N ASP A 46 10.75 -0.24 -11.71
CA ASP A 46 11.57 0.91 -11.36
C ASP A 46 12.64 0.56 -10.34
N ALA A 47 12.44 -0.51 -9.59
CA ALA A 47 13.32 -0.97 -8.54
C ALA A 47 14.72 -1.36 -9.04
N TYR A 48 14.80 -1.84 -10.28
CA TYR A 48 16.10 -2.28 -10.83
C TYR A 48 17.12 -1.16 -10.88
N ASP A 49 16.77 0.01 -11.40
CA ASP A 49 17.73 1.10 -11.56
C ASP A 49 18.04 1.80 -10.22
N GLU A 50 17.06 1.95 -9.35
CA GLU A 50 17.18 2.77 -8.15
C GLU A 50 17.62 2.00 -6.92
N LEU A 51 17.20 0.74 -6.77
CA LEU A 51 17.68 -0.14 -5.72
C LEU A 51 19.15 -0.48 -5.91
N TRP A 52 19.54 -0.78 -7.16
CA TRP A 52 20.92 -1.13 -7.49
C TRP A 52 21.88 0.04 -7.30
N ASN A 53 21.46 1.25 -7.62
CA ASN A 53 22.31 2.43 -7.62
C ASN A 53 22.34 3.19 -6.29
N ARG A 54 21.62 2.75 -5.25
CA ARG A 54 21.53 3.43 -3.95
C ARG A 54 21.21 4.93 -4.10
N VAL A 55 20.28 5.27 -4.99
CA VAL A 55 19.97 6.65 -5.38
C VAL A 55 19.62 7.54 -4.19
N TYR A 56 19.06 6.96 -3.14
CA TYR A 56 18.63 7.70 -1.93
C TYR A 56 19.72 7.85 -0.88
N SER A 57 20.88 7.18 -1.00
CA SER A 57 21.92 7.21 0.02
C SER A 57 22.62 8.56 0.16
N ASP A 58 22.65 9.33 -0.92
CA ASP A 58 23.31 10.64 -0.98
C ASP A 58 22.31 11.80 -0.91
N GLN A 59 21.06 11.52 -0.57
CA GLN A 59 20.00 12.53 -0.48
C GLN A 59 19.90 13.09 0.94
N ASP A 60 19.32 14.28 1.07
CA ASP A 60 19.04 14.92 2.37
C ASP A 60 18.10 14.12 3.28
N ILE A 61 17.51 13.04 2.76
CA ILE A 61 16.68 12.12 3.55
C ILE A 61 17.48 11.06 4.30
N THR A 62 18.80 10.95 4.06
CA THR A 62 19.67 9.97 4.74
C THR A 62 19.56 10.02 6.28
N PRO A 63 19.56 11.18 6.95
CA PRO A 63 19.36 11.23 8.41
C PRO A 63 18.05 10.57 8.85
N TYR A 64 16.97 10.82 8.13
CA TYR A 64 15.64 10.25 8.44
C TYR A 64 15.55 8.75 8.16
N ILE A 65 16.31 8.25 7.17
CA ILE A 65 16.48 6.81 6.94
C ILE A 65 17.18 6.19 8.15
N GLU A 66 18.23 6.82 8.64
CA GLU A 66 18.99 6.36 9.80
C GLU A 66 18.19 6.39 11.11
N GLU A 67 17.27 7.33 11.24
CA GLU A 67 16.33 7.41 12.36
C GLU A 67 15.16 6.40 12.23
N GLY A 68 15.09 5.63 11.13
CA GLY A 68 14.00 4.70 10.87
C GLY A 68 12.66 5.35 10.53
N ARG A 69 12.65 6.62 10.15
CA ARG A 69 11.46 7.40 9.75
C ARG A 69 11.16 7.32 8.26
N VAL A 70 12.04 6.73 7.48
CA VAL A 70 11.84 6.45 6.06
C VAL A 70 11.81 4.96 5.84
N GLY A 71 10.78 4.49 5.15
CA GLY A 71 10.68 3.13 4.67
C GLY A 71 10.69 3.08 3.15
N PHE A 72 11.15 1.96 2.61
CA PHE A 72 11.03 1.68 1.18
C PHE A 72 9.99 0.60 0.95
N GLU A 73 9.03 0.88 0.08
CA GLU A 73 8.01 -0.09 -0.31
C GLU A 73 8.32 -0.65 -1.69
N ILE A 74 8.52 -1.96 -1.75
CA ILE A 74 8.55 -2.70 -3.01
C ILE A 74 7.12 -3.08 -3.37
N LYS A 75 6.61 -2.51 -4.45
CA LYS A 75 5.25 -2.78 -4.91
C LYS A 75 5.23 -3.93 -5.88
N LEU A 76 4.73 -5.08 -5.45
CA LEU A 76 4.50 -6.26 -6.29
C LEU A 76 3.18 -6.17 -7.06
N GLY A 77 2.20 -5.46 -6.50
CA GLY A 77 0.87 -5.33 -7.11
C GLY A 77 -0.04 -4.37 -6.35
N GLN A 78 -1.28 -4.30 -6.80
CA GLN A 78 -2.33 -3.51 -6.19
C GLN A 78 -3.71 -4.11 -6.47
N GLY A 79 -4.76 -3.57 -5.82
CA GLY A 79 -6.09 -4.16 -5.74
C GLY A 79 -6.71 -4.57 -7.07
N SER A 80 -6.99 -3.62 -7.92
CA SER A 80 -7.81 -3.85 -9.12
C SER A 80 -7.08 -4.48 -10.30
N LYS A 81 -5.80 -4.76 -10.18
CA LYS A 81 -4.99 -5.34 -11.26
C LYS A 81 -3.90 -6.25 -10.74
N PRO A 82 -4.26 -7.31 -9.99
CA PRO A 82 -3.28 -8.28 -9.54
C PRO A 82 -2.64 -8.98 -10.75
N GLY A 83 -1.31 -9.03 -10.78
CA GLY A 83 -0.55 -9.67 -11.85
C GLY A 83 -0.49 -8.88 -13.17
N LEU A 84 -1.13 -7.72 -13.26
CA LEU A 84 -1.00 -6.83 -14.40
C LEU A 84 0.10 -5.81 -14.16
N GLY A 85 0.86 -5.49 -15.20
CA GLY A 85 1.87 -4.46 -15.18
C GLY A 85 1.30 -3.05 -15.00
N GLY A 86 2.18 -2.08 -14.84
CA GLY A 86 1.80 -0.68 -14.74
C GLY A 86 1.22 -0.16 -16.05
N GLU A 87 0.18 0.63 -15.94
CA GLU A 87 -0.40 1.38 -17.05
C GLU A 87 -0.16 2.87 -16.82
N THR A 88 0.25 3.58 -17.83
CA THR A 88 0.52 5.02 -17.75
C THR A 88 0.16 5.69 -19.06
N MET A 89 -0.56 6.81 -18.98
CA MET A 89 -0.80 7.67 -20.11
C MET A 89 0.42 8.57 -20.32
N VAL A 90 0.92 8.60 -21.55
CA VAL A 90 2.07 9.44 -21.93
C VAL A 90 1.72 10.22 -23.18
N ASP A 91 2.31 11.40 -23.33
CA ASP A 91 2.20 12.17 -24.57
C ASP A 91 3.01 11.52 -25.71
N ARG A 92 2.83 12.02 -26.92
CA ARG A 92 3.47 11.46 -28.12
C ARG A 92 5.00 11.53 -28.04
N GLU A 93 5.55 12.59 -27.52
CA GLU A 93 7.00 12.78 -27.46
C GLU A 93 7.64 11.71 -26.56
N LEU A 94 7.06 11.49 -25.40
CA LEU A 94 7.50 10.47 -24.46
C LEU A 94 7.23 9.06 -25.00
N ALA A 95 6.09 8.83 -25.66
CA ALA A 95 5.77 7.57 -26.28
C ALA A 95 6.80 7.16 -27.36
N LEU A 96 7.19 8.09 -28.22
CA LEU A 96 8.24 7.87 -29.22
C LEU A 96 9.58 7.51 -28.58
N LYS A 97 9.98 8.20 -27.51
CA LYS A 97 11.22 7.88 -26.78
C LYS A 97 11.22 6.51 -26.12
N LEU A 98 10.04 6.03 -25.75
CA LEU A 98 9.87 4.79 -25.00
C LEU A 98 9.46 3.60 -25.90
N SER A 99 9.19 3.83 -27.20
CA SER A 99 8.61 2.84 -28.11
C SER A 99 9.49 1.58 -28.34
N ASP A 100 10.78 1.68 -28.10
CA ASP A 100 11.69 0.56 -28.21
C ASP A 100 11.73 -0.31 -26.93
N LYS A 101 11.25 0.24 -25.80
CA LYS A 101 11.27 -0.42 -24.50
C LYS A 101 9.89 -0.89 -24.03
N TYR A 102 8.82 -0.24 -24.45
CA TYR A 102 7.47 -0.51 -23.98
C TYR A 102 6.48 -0.65 -25.13
N SER A 103 5.45 -1.46 -24.92
CA SER A 103 4.29 -1.54 -25.79
C SER A 103 3.26 -0.48 -25.46
N PHE A 104 2.61 0.03 -26.50
CA PHE A 104 1.54 1.01 -26.39
C PHE A 104 0.26 0.48 -27.03
N ASP A 105 -0.85 1.08 -26.70
CA ASP A 105 -2.18 0.78 -27.30
C ASP A 105 -2.26 1.10 -28.80
N ALA A 106 -1.35 1.93 -29.28
CA ALA A 106 -1.10 2.18 -30.71
C ALA A 106 0.38 2.53 -30.91
N ASP A 107 0.93 2.21 -32.08
CA ASP A 107 2.30 2.55 -32.42
C ASP A 107 2.44 4.08 -32.58
N PRO A 108 3.21 4.76 -31.72
CA PRO A 108 3.36 6.22 -31.76
C PRO A 108 4.11 6.72 -32.99
N LYS A 109 4.77 5.83 -33.74
CA LYS A 109 5.46 6.16 -35.00
C LYS A 109 4.48 6.26 -36.17
N THR A 110 3.39 5.51 -36.12
CA THR A 110 2.45 5.39 -37.25
C THR A 110 1.06 5.97 -36.96
N VAL A 111 0.62 6.00 -35.71
CA VAL A 111 -0.70 6.52 -35.31
C VAL A 111 -0.50 7.78 -34.51
N GLU A 112 -1.16 8.86 -34.92
CA GLU A 112 -1.12 10.14 -34.20
C GLU A 112 -2.27 10.26 -33.20
N LYS A 113 -1.92 10.38 -31.92
CA LYS A 113 -2.84 10.56 -30.79
C LYS A 113 -2.28 11.59 -29.82
N PRO A 114 -3.13 12.31 -29.06
CA PRO A 114 -2.65 13.22 -28.02
C PRO A 114 -1.97 12.47 -26.86
N PHE A 115 -2.46 11.25 -26.55
CA PHE A 115 -1.93 10.40 -25.50
C PHE A 115 -1.92 8.94 -25.94
N TYR A 116 -0.95 8.20 -25.42
CA TYR A 116 -0.78 6.76 -25.63
C TYR A 116 -0.81 6.07 -24.28
N GLU A 117 -1.52 4.96 -24.19
CA GLU A 117 -1.52 4.11 -23.03
C GLU A 117 -0.31 3.17 -23.10
N ARG A 118 0.61 3.33 -22.15
CA ARG A 118 1.76 2.44 -22.02
C ARG A 118 1.41 1.27 -21.13
N HIS A 119 1.58 0.08 -21.64
CA HIS A 119 1.46 -1.15 -20.88
C HIS A 119 2.82 -1.69 -20.51
N SER A 120 3.03 -1.98 -19.25
CA SER A 120 4.18 -2.75 -18.78
C SER A 120 3.82 -4.21 -18.74
N ALA A 121 4.79 -5.07 -19.00
CA ALA A 121 4.60 -6.50 -18.86
C ALA A 121 4.09 -6.85 -17.46
N PRO A 122 3.22 -7.87 -17.32
CA PRO A 122 2.84 -8.37 -16.01
C PRO A 122 4.08 -8.70 -15.19
N GLY A 123 4.15 -8.13 -13.99
CA GLY A 123 5.26 -8.44 -13.09
C GLY A 123 5.14 -9.88 -12.62
N THR A 124 5.96 -10.76 -13.16
CA THR A 124 6.11 -12.12 -12.63
C THR A 124 7.26 -12.13 -11.66
N PHE A 125 6.99 -12.47 -10.41
CA PHE A 125 8.05 -12.69 -9.43
C PHE A 125 7.92 -14.09 -8.86
N THR A 126 9.06 -14.76 -8.71
CA THR A 126 9.17 -16.01 -7.99
C THR A 126 9.56 -15.73 -6.54
N PRO A 127 9.42 -16.70 -5.63
CA PRO A 127 9.94 -16.55 -4.26
C PRO A 127 11.42 -16.15 -4.22
N GLU A 128 12.23 -16.64 -5.16
CA GLU A 128 13.66 -16.34 -5.27
C GLU A 128 13.92 -14.89 -5.66
N ILE A 129 13.17 -14.38 -6.62
CA ILE A 129 13.25 -12.97 -7.05
C ILE A 129 12.85 -12.07 -5.88
N LEU A 130 11.74 -12.36 -5.20
CA LEU A 130 11.27 -11.58 -4.06
C LEU A 130 12.30 -11.56 -2.92
N ARG A 131 12.86 -12.72 -2.57
CA ARG A 131 13.96 -12.81 -1.59
C ARG A 131 15.13 -11.93 -1.98
N SER A 132 15.56 -12.00 -3.24
CA SER A 132 16.70 -11.22 -3.73
C SER A 132 16.42 -9.72 -3.66
N MET A 133 15.23 -9.28 -3.97
CA MET A 133 14.82 -7.86 -3.88
C MET A 133 14.84 -7.36 -2.43
N ILE A 134 14.29 -8.12 -1.49
CA ILE A 134 14.29 -7.76 -0.07
C ILE A 134 15.72 -7.69 0.47
N ARG A 135 16.55 -8.68 0.17
CA ARG A 135 17.97 -8.71 0.57
C ARG A 135 18.74 -7.53 0.00
N LEU A 136 18.52 -7.19 -1.26
CA LEU A 136 19.16 -6.03 -1.88
C LEU A 136 18.77 -4.73 -1.18
N MET A 137 17.49 -4.55 -0.87
CA MET A 137 17.00 -3.38 -0.13
C MET A 137 17.63 -3.31 1.26
N ARG A 138 17.64 -4.42 1.99
CA ARG A 138 18.27 -4.52 3.32
C ARG A 138 19.76 -4.23 3.27
N ASN A 139 20.46 -4.71 2.24
CA ASN A 139 21.88 -4.48 2.08
C ASN A 139 22.19 -3.01 1.77
N ASN A 140 21.38 -2.36 0.94
CA ASN A 140 21.57 -0.95 0.57
C ASN A 140 21.18 0.02 1.70
N TYR A 141 20.12 -0.32 2.45
CA TYR A 141 19.55 0.53 3.49
C TYR A 141 19.29 -0.28 4.78
N PRO A 142 20.36 -0.68 5.50
CA PRO A 142 20.23 -1.64 6.63
C PRO A 142 19.38 -1.13 7.79
N ARG A 143 19.20 0.19 7.91
CA ARG A 143 18.39 0.82 8.96
C ARG A 143 17.02 1.30 8.48
N ALA A 144 16.77 1.30 7.18
CA ALA A 144 15.45 1.65 6.65
C ALA A 144 14.46 0.51 6.86
N ARG A 145 13.19 0.86 7.04
CA ARG A 145 12.11 -0.12 7.02
C ARG A 145 11.86 -0.60 5.61
N VAL A 146 11.63 -1.90 5.46
CA VAL A 146 11.32 -2.54 4.18
C VAL A 146 9.89 -3.01 4.18
N TRP A 147 9.11 -2.46 3.29
CA TRP A 147 7.70 -2.74 3.12
C TRP A 147 7.46 -3.45 1.79
N ILE A 148 6.58 -4.42 1.80
CA ILE A 148 6.21 -5.15 0.59
C ILE A 148 4.71 -4.95 0.36
N LYS A 149 4.34 -4.29 -0.73
CA LYS A 149 2.94 -4.13 -1.11
C LYS A 149 2.53 -5.18 -2.12
N SER A 150 1.55 -5.97 -1.75
CA SER A 150 0.98 -7.04 -2.55
C SER A 150 -0.42 -6.66 -3.08
N GLY A 151 -0.77 -7.20 -4.24
CA GLY A 151 -2.16 -7.28 -4.67
C GLY A 151 -2.91 -8.41 -3.94
N PRO A 152 -4.21 -8.57 -4.22
CA PRO A 152 -5.08 -9.56 -3.59
C PRO A 152 -4.93 -10.93 -4.25
N TYR A 153 -3.76 -11.52 -4.14
CA TYR A 153 -3.41 -12.79 -4.76
C TYR A 153 -4.00 -13.99 -4.02
N ARG A 154 -4.18 -15.08 -4.75
CA ARG A 154 -4.62 -16.37 -4.20
C ARG A 154 -3.62 -16.91 -3.15
N ASP A 155 -2.34 -16.81 -3.45
CA ASP A 155 -1.18 -17.31 -2.70
C ASP A 155 -0.58 -16.25 -1.74
N LEU A 156 -1.42 -15.35 -1.25
CA LEU A 156 -1.07 -14.25 -0.36
C LEU A 156 -0.29 -14.70 0.89
N GLU A 157 -0.66 -15.87 1.44
CA GLU A 157 -0.06 -16.45 2.65
C GLU A 157 1.38 -16.88 2.38
N ASP A 158 1.65 -17.47 1.21
CA ASP A 158 3.00 -17.88 0.81
C ASP A 158 3.91 -16.66 0.58
N VAL A 159 3.37 -15.62 -0.07
CA VAL A 159 4.10 -14.36 -0.28
C VAL A 159 4.46 -13.71 1.06
N ALA A 160 3.52 -13.63 1.99
CA ALA A 160 3.77 -13.09 3.33
C ALA A 160 4.84 -13.89 4.09
N THR A 161 4.81 -15.21 3.98
CA THR A 161 5.80 -16.10 4.60
C THR A 161 7.20 -15.87 4.05
N VAL A 162 7.33 -15.65 2.74
CA VAL A 162 8.62 -15.29 2.13
C VAL A 162 9.11 -13.94 2.64
N CYS A 163 8.22 -12.95 2.74
CA CYS A 163 8.57 -11.62 3.24
C CYS A 163 9.05 -11.65 4.70
N ASP A 164 8.37 -12.40 5.55
CA ASP A 164 8.75 -12.57 6.96
C ASP A 164 10.11 -13.28 7.10
N ALA A 165 10.32 -14.35 6.34
CA ALA A 165 11.59 -15.10 6.35
C ALA A 165 12.80 -14.23 5.94
N GLU A 166 12.59 -13.26 5.06
CA GLU A 166 13.61 -12.29 4.62
C GLU A 166 13.63 -11.00 5.46
N LYS A 167 12.88 -10.99 6.57
CA LYS A 167 12.84 -9.87 7.53
C LYS A 167 12.36 -8.56 6.92
N ALA A 168 11.40 -8.59 6.01
CA ALA A 168 10.65 -7.39 5.70
C ALA A 168 9.89 -6.93 6.97
N ASP A 169 9.72 -5.62 7.15
CA ASP A 169 9.07 -5.09 8.35
C ASP A 169 7.55 -5.08 8.21
N VAL A 170 7.06 -4.85 7.00
CA VAL A 170 5.63 -4.70 6.74
C VAL A 170 5.22 -5.43 5.47
N PHE A 171 4.12 -6.15 5.55
CA PHE A 171 3.43 -6.72 4.40
C PHE A 171 2.08 -6.01 4.21
N TRP A 172 1.97 -5.24 3.14
CA TRP A 172 0.77 -4.49 2.83
C TRP A 172 -0.07 -5.22 1.78
N VAL A 173 -1.30 -5.54 2.13
CA VAL A 173 -2.28 -6.15 1.22
C VAL A 173 -3.28 -5.12 0.75
N ASP A 174 -3.44 -5.01 -0.56
CA ASP A 174 -4.45 -4.14 -1.17
C ASP A 174 -5.56 -5.02 -1.76
N GLY A 175 -6.73 -5.04 -1.12
CA GLY A 175 -7.91 -5.78 -1.60
C GLY A 175 -8.36 -5.32 -2.98
N LYS A 176 -9.11 -6.16 -3.68
CA LYS A 176 -9.59 -5.88 -5.05
C LYS A 176 -10.30 -4.52 -5.16
N GLU A 177 -10.97 -4.08 -4.12
CA GLU A 177 -11.68 -2.81 -4.04
C GLU A 177 -10.75 -1.58 -3.97
N GLY A 178 -9.45 -1.77 -3.78
CA GLY A 178 -8.45 -0.70 -3.71
C GLY A 178 -8.44 0.20 -4.94
N GLY A 179 -8.82 -0.37 -6.06
CA GLY A 179 -8.94 0.38 -7.31
C GLY A 179 -7.57 0.76 -7.89
N THR A 180 -7.63 1.37 -9.04
CA THR A 180 -6.47 1.95 -9.72
C THR A 180 -6.95 3.00 -10.72
N GLY A 181 -6.07 3.94 -11.10
CA GLY A 181 -6.39 4.94 -12.11
C GLY A 181 -6.56 4.34 -13.50
N LEU A 182 -5.81 3.29 -13.80
CA LEU A 182 -5.83 2.60 -15.08
C LEU A 182 -5.79 1.09 -14.86
N SER A 183 -6.88 0.43 -15.21
CA SER A 183 -6.98 -1.03 -15.30
C SER A 183 -8.09 -1.41 -16.27
N PRO A 184 -7.94 -2.46 -17.06
CA PRO A 184 -9.03 -2.97 -17.86
C PRO A 184 -10.27 -3.26 -16.98
N VAL A 185 -11.46 -2.90 -17.46
CA VAL A 185 -12.71 -3.07 -16.71
C VAL A 185 -12.92 -4.53 -16.28
N THR A 186 -12.55 -5.48 -17.13
CA THR A 186 -12.60 -6.92 -16.83
C THR A 186 -11.69 -7.28 -15.64
N ALA A 187 -10.48 -6.71 -15.57
CA ALA A 187 -9.58 -6.95 -14.46
C ALA A 187 -10.13 -6.38 -13.15
N MET A 188 -10.66 -5.16 -13.18
CA MET A 188 -11.29 -4.55 -12.01
C MET A 188 -12.49 -5.36 -11.50
N LYS A 189 -13.24 -5.96 -12.43
CA LYS A 189 -14.46 -6.69 -12.12
C LYS A 189 -14.19 -8.11 -11.64
N ASP A 190 -13.29 -8.82 -12.32
CA ASP A 190 -13.21 -10.28 -12.24
C ASP A 190 -11.91 -10.81 -11.60
N LEU A 191 -10.88 -9.97 -11.40
CA LEU A 191 -9.61 -10.39 -10.80
C LEU A 191 -9.45 -9.97 -9.34
N GLY A 192 -8.75 -10.81 -8.58
CA GLY A 192 -8.33 -10.54 -7.21
C GLY A 192 -9.35 -10.88 -6.14
N LEU A 193 -8.86 -11.09 -4.93
CA LEU A 193 -9.69 -11.37 -3.77
C LEU A 193 -10.27 -10.08 -3.18
N PRO A 194 -11.54 -10.07 -2.73
CA PRO A 194 -12.08 -8.99 -1.91
C PRO A 194 -11.24 -8.77 -0.66
N LEU A 195 -11.21 -7.52 -0.16
CA LEU A 195 -10.46 -7.18 1.06
C LEU A 195 -10.83 -8.09 2.23
N VAL A 196 -12.10 -8.38 2.42
CA VAL A 196 -12.57 -9.25 3.50
C VAL A 196 -11.96 -10.65 3.42
N SER A 197 -11.81 -11.20 2.23
CA SER A 197 -11.14 -12.51 2.04
C SER A 197 -9.65 -12.42 2.32
N CYS A 198 -9.00 -11.31 1.95
CA CYS A 198 -7.61 -11.06 2.31
C CYS A 198 -7.44 -10.96 3.83
N LEU A 199 -8.34 -10.26 4.53
CA LEU A 199 -8.33 -10.14 5.98
C LEU A 199 -8.44 -11.50 6.68
N GLY A 200 -9.32 -12.37 6.21
CA GLY A 200 -9.44 -13.74 6.73
C GLY A 200 -8.15 -14.58 6.57
N LYS A 201 -7.38 -14.32 5.48
CA LYS A 201 -6.05 -14.95 5.31
C LYS A 201 -5.01 -14.33 6.26
N ILE A 202 -4.99 -13.01 6.39
CA ILE A 202 -4.07 -12.29 7.28
C ILE A 202 -4.30 -12.69 8.75
N ALA A 203 -5.54 -12.79 9.21
CA ALA A 203 -5.85 -13.20 10.57
C ALA A 203 -5.23 -14.57 10.96
N LYS A 204 -5.10 -15.47 10.00
CA LYS A 204 -4.45 -16.77 10.21
C LYS A 204 -2.93 -16.68 10.38
N LEU A 205 -2.32 -15.60 9.92
CA LEU A 205 -0.88 -15.34 9.95
C LEU A 205 -0.48 -14.46 11.14
N CYS A 206 -1.38 -13.63 11.63
CA CYS A 206 -1.13 -12.77 12.77
C CYS A 206 -0.74 -13.61 14.00
N GLY A 207 0.33 -13.20 14.68
CA GLY A 207 0.92 -13.93 15.80
C GLY A 207 1.75 -15.16 15.43
N LYS A 208 1.73 -15.60 14.16
CA LYS A 208 2.62 -16.66 13.65
C LYS A 208 3.84 -16.12 12.94
N LEU A 209 3.66 -15.03 12.23
CA LEU A 209 4.72 -14.29 11.56
C LEU A 209 5.08 -13.05 12.40
N SER A 210 6.31 -12.60 12.28
CA SER A 210 6.82 -11.41 12.97
C SER A 210 6.61 -10.11 12.20
N ILE A 211 6.24 -10.21 10.93
CA ILE A 211 5.98 -9.08 10.05
C ILE A 211 4.66 -8.39 10.40
N ASP A 212 4.64 -7.06 10.38
CA ASP A 212 3.41 -6.29 10.54
C ASP A 212 2.56 -6.32 9.26
N PHE A 213 1.24 -6.39 9.42
CA PHE A 213 0.30 -6.37 8.31
C PHE A 213 -0.40 -5.02 8.20
N ILE A 214 -0.43 -4.47 6.98
CA ILE A 214 -1.29 -3.34 6.62
C ILE A 214 -2.29 -3.82 5.57
N CYS A 215 -3.55 -3.41 5.71
CA CYS A 215 -4.57 -3.76 4.74
C CYS A 215 -5.27 -2.51 4.21
N SER A 216 -5.53 -2.51 2.91
CA SER A 216 -6.24 -1.44 2.21
C SER A 216 -7.20 -2.05 1.17
N GLY A 217 -8.12 -1.26 0.68
CA GLY A 217 -9.12 -1.70 -0.30
C GLY A 217 -10.51 -1.19 0.08
N ARG A 218 -10.85 0.03 -0.37
CA ARG A 218 -12.12 0.70 -0.06
C ARG A 218 -12.34 0.94 1.46
N VAL A 219 -11.28 1.17 2.20
CA VAL A 219 -11.39 1.69 3.56
C VAL A 219 -11.76 3.17 3.46
N VAL A 220 -12.91 3.56 4.00
CA VAL A 220 -13.52 4.88 3.79
C VAL A 220 -13.73 5.62 5.11
N ASP A 221 -14.13 4.94 6.16
CA ASP A 221 -14.47 5.52 7.46
C ASP A 221 -13.79 4.79 8.62
N GLY A 222 -14.00 5.28 9.83
CA GLY A 222 -13.43 4.69 11.04
C GLY A 222 -13.95 3.28 11.33
N GLY A 223 -15.17 2.96 10.90
CA GLY A 223 -15.73 1.62 11.02
C GLY A 223 -14.98 0.60 10.16
N ASP A 224 -14.60 0.98 8.96
CA ASP A 224 -13.78 0.13 8.09
C ASP A 224 -12.38 -0.05 8.69
N VAL A 225 -11.78 1.01 9.23
CA VAL A 225 -10.48 0.93 9.93
C VAL A 225 -10.56 -0.02 11.11
N VAL A 226 -11.54 0.11 11.99
CA VAL A 226 -11.72 -0.77 13.16
C VAL A 226 -11.86 -2.23 12.73
N LYS A 227 -12.66 -2.53 11.70
CA LYS A 227 -12.79 -3.89 11.16
C LYS A 227 -11.43 -4.45 10.71
N VAL A 228 -10.65 -3.66 9.97
CA VAL A 228 -9.30 -4.07 9.52
C VAL A 228 -8.40 -4.40 10.72
N LEU A 229 -8.43 -3.56 11.77
CA LEU A 229 -7.64 -3.78 12.98
C LEU A 229 -8.10 -5.03 13.75
N CYS A 230 -9.40 -5.31 13.79
CA CYS A 230 -9.94 -6.51 14.43
C CYS A 230 -9.41 -7.81 13.80
N PHE A 231 -9.06 -7.81 12.52
CA PHE A 231 -8.41 -8.94 11.87
C PHE A 231 -6.91 -9.07 12.17
N GLY A 232 -6.37 -8.23 13.05
CA GLY A 232 -4.98 -8.27 13.49
C GLY A 232 -4.01 -7.45 12.62
N ALA A 233 -4.50 -6.65 11.68
CA ALA A 233 -3.65 -5.72 10.96
C ALA A 233 -3.14 -4.61 11.91
N ALA A 234 -1.88 -4.23 11.76
CA ALA A 234 -1.27 -3.14 12.53
C ALA A 234 -1.78 -1.76 12.08
N ALA A 235 -2.23 -1.64 10.83
CA ALA A 235 -2.79 -0.41 10.29
C ALA A 235 -3.72 -0.66 9.09
N ALA A 236 -4.52 0.35 8.77
CA ALA A 236 -5.35 0.39 7.58
C ALA A 236 -4.87 1.49 6.61
N GLY A 237 -4.86 1.18 5.32
CA GLY A 237 -4.51 2.13 4.27
C GLY A 237 -5.74 2.83 3.70
N VAL A 238 -5.74 4.16 3.69
CA VAL A 238 -6.77 4.98 3.06
C VAL A 238 -6.20 5.75 1.87
N GLY A 239 -6.96 5.86 0.81
CA GLY A 239 -6.49 6.53 -0.42
C GLY A 239 -7.54 7.48 -1.01
N ARG A 240 -8.52 6.96 -1.75
CA ARG A 240 -9.51 7.78 -2.45
C ARG A 240 -10.25 8.81 -1.59
N PRO A 241 -10.70 8.51 -0.36
CA PRO A 241 -11.35 9.50 0.47
C PRO A 241 -10.46 10.72 0.76
N VAL A 242 -9.16 10.50 0.98
CA VAL A 242 -8.18 11.60 1.17
C VAL A 242 -8.09 12.47 -0.08
N VAL A 243 -8.04 11.84 -1.27
CA VAL A 243 -8.01 12.56 -2.55
C VAL A 243 -9.29 13.38 -2.75
N VAL A 244 -10.45 12.80 -2.45
CA VAL A 244 -11.75 13.51 -2.53
C VAL A 244 -11.79 14.69 -1.57
N ALA A 245 -11.34 14.50 -0.33
CA ALA A 245 -11.27 15.57 0.67
C ALA A 245 -10.32 16.70 0.25
N ALA A 246 -9.16 16.34 -0.30
CA ALA A 246 -8.20 17.30 -0.83
C ALA A 246 -8.75 18.08 -2.03
N TYR A 247 -9.45 17.39 -2.93
CA TYR A 247 -10.05 18.04 -4.10
C TYR A 247 -11.19 19.00 -3.71
N ALA A 248 -12.01 18.62 -2.72
CA ALA A 248 -13.14 19.41 -2.30
C ALA A 248 -12.74 20.68 -1.50
N HIS A 249 -11.77 20.56 -0.59
CA HIS A 249 -11.44 21.61 0.38
C HIS A 249 -9.94 21.74 0.68
N GLY A 250 -9.07 21.24 -0.17
CA GLY A 250 -7.62 21.35 0.00
C GLY A 250 -7.14 20.72 1.31
N GLU A 251 -6.17 21.34 1.95
CA GLU A 251 -5.58 20.93 3.21
C GLU A 251 -6.64 20.78 4.34
N LYS A 252 -7.54 21.76 4.45
CA LYS A 252 -8.62 21.71 5.45
C LYS A 252 -9.52 20.50 5.29
N GLY A 253 -9.81 20.10 4.04
CA GLY A 253 -10.58 18.89 3.77
C GLY A 253 -9.88 17.63 4.26
N VAL A 254 -8.59 17.49 3.98
CA VAL A 254 -7.78 16.36 4.44
C VAL A 254 -7.72 16.32 5.97
N LYS A 255 -7.46 17.47 6.61
CA LYS A 255 -7.43 17.56 8.07
C LYS A 255 -8.75 17.14 8.69
N ASN A 256 -9.87 17.67 8.22
CA ASN A 256 -11.19 17.33 8.72
C ASN A 256 -11.50 15.82 8.54
N TYR A 257 -11.13 15.25 7.41
CA TYR A 257 -11.31 13.82 7.16
C TYR A 257 -10.51 12.97 8.16
N LEU A 258 -9.24 13.29 8.40
CA LEU A 258 -8.40 12.56 9.36
C LEU A 258 -8.91 12.71 10.81
N GLU A 259 -9.37 13.89 11.20
CA GLU A 259 -9.99 14.10 12.52
C GLU A 259 -11.30 13.33 12.68
N THR A 260 -12.08 13.21 11.60
CA THR A 260 -13.31 12.39 11.60
C THR A 260 -12.95 10.91 11.79
N LEU A 261 -12.01 10.39 11.00
CA LEU A 261 -11.53 9.01 11.16
C LEU A 261 -11.07 8.73 12.59
N LYS A 262 -10.28 9.63 13.16
CA LYS A 262 -9.82 9.56 14.53
C LYS A 262 -10.97 9.44 15.51
N THR A 263 -11.96 10.34 15.40
CA THR A 263 -13.13 10.36 16.27
C THR A 263 -13.94 9.07 16.17
N GLU A 264 -14.18 8.59 14.96
CA GLU A 264 -14.93 7.35 14.70
C GLU A 264 -14.21 6.12 15.27
N ILE A 265 -12.88 6.03 15.09
CA ILE A 265 -12.08 4.93 15.63
C ILE A 265 -12.14 4.94 17.17
N GLN A 266 -11.97 6.11 17.80
CA GLN A 266 -12.05 6.24 19.26
C GLN A 266 -13.43 5.84 19.78
N LEU A 267 -14.49 6.33 19.12
CA LEU A 267 -15.87 6.03 19.49
C LEU A 267 -16.15 4.52 19.44
N LEU A 268 -15.80 3.88 18.34
CA LEU A 268 -16.05 2.45 18.12
C LEU A 268 -15.20 1.57 19.05
N THR A 269 -13.92 1.90 19.24
CA THR A 269 -13.06 1.21 20.21
C THR A 269 -13.62 1.28 21.62
N SER A 270 -14.07 2.46 22.02
CA SER A 270 -14.72 2.65 23.34
C SER A 270 -16.06 1.91 23.44
N ALA A 271 -16.86 1.89 22.36
CA ALA A 271 -18.15 1.23 22.33
C ALA A 271 -18.05 -0.30 22.54
N VAL A 272 -16.96 -0.92 22.11
CA VAL A 272 -16.68 -2.35 22.38
C VAL A 272 -15.96 -2.58 23.72
N GLY A 273 -15.86 -1.53 24.56
CA GLY A 273 -15.29 -1.63 25.90
C GLY A 273 -13.77 -1.66 25.96
N LYS A 274 -13.08 -1.20 24.91
CA LYS A 274 -11.62 -1.18 24.82
C LYS A 274 -11.06 0.24 24.84
N TYR A 275 -9.86 0.39 25.36
CA TYR A 275 -9.21 1.69 25.54
C TYR A 275 -8.02 1.90 24.59
N ASN A 276 -7.63 0.83 23.90
CA ASN A 276 -6.52 0.86 22.96
C ASN A 276 -6.89 0.07 21.69
N VAL A 277 -6.64 0.63 20.53
CA VAL A 277 -6.89 -0.04 19.25
C VAL A 277 -6.11 -1.36 19.09
N LYS A 278 -5.01 -1.54 19.82
CA LYS A 278 -4.26 -2.80 19.85
C LYS A 278 -4.98 -3.94 20.59
N GLU A 279 -6.03 -3.62 21.34
CA GLU A 279 -6.86 -4.61 22.03
C GLU A 279 -8.00 -5.11 21.16
N LEU A 280 -8.24 -4.48 20.02
CA LEU A 280 -9.25 -4.91 19.06
C LEU A 280 -8.90 -6.29 18.49
N SER A 281 -9.91 -7.15 18.39
CA SER A 281 -9.76 -8.52 17.96
C SER A 281 -11.01 -9.04 17.25
N LEU A 282 -10.97 -10.26 16.73
CA LEU A 282 -12.09 -10.88 16.03
C LEU A 282 -13.36 -11.03 16.89
N GLU A 283 -13.24 -11.00 18.22
CA GLU A 283 -14.38 -11.04 19.13
C GLU A 283 -15.24 -9.77 19.12
N ASP A 284 -14.69 -8.64 18.63
CA ASP A 284 -15.35 -7.34 18.60
C ASP A 284 -16.20 -7.12 17.34
N ILE A 285 -16.18 -8.08 16.43
CA ILE A 285 -16.90 -8.02 15.16
C ILE A 285 -17.76 -9.26 14.95
N ALA A 286 -18.83 -9.09 14.17
CA ALA A 286 -19.66 -10.19 13.72
C ALA A 286 -20.10 -10.00 12.28
N ALA A 287 -20.29 -11.08 11.54
CA ALA A 287 -20.83 -11.02 10.19
C ALA A 287 -22.35 -11.19 10.18
N THR A 288 -23.01 -10.46 9.31
CA THR A 288 -24.46 -10.59 9.02
C THR A 288 -24.75 -11.77 8.09
N ASP A 289 -23.76 -12.29 7.41
CA ASP A 289 -23.85 -13.50 6.58
C ASP A 289 -23.21 -14.68 7.32
N THR A 290 -23.99 -15.74 7.52
CA THR A 290 -23.56 -16.91 8.29
C THR A 290 -22.44 -17.71 7.60
N GLN A 291 -22.43 -17.75 6.26
CA GLN A 291 -21.37 -18.45 5.56
C GLN A 291 -20.06 -17.64 5.65
N LEU A 292 -20.15 -16.33 5.48
CA LEU A 292 -19.00 -15.44 5.64
C LEU A 292 -18.44 -15.51 7.07
N ALA A 293 -19.31 -15.56 8.09
CA ALA A 293 -18.88 -15.76 9.48
C ALA A 293 -18.01 -17.02 9.65
N ARG A 294 -18.46 -18.14 9.10
CA ARG A 294 -17.72 -19.41 9.13
C ARG A 294 -16.40 -19.34 8.41
N ASP A 295 -16.40 -18.76 7.21
CA ASP A 295 -15.20 -18.67 6.37
C ASP A 295 -14.11 -17.77 7.00
N LEU A 296 -14.52 -16.74 7.72
CA LEU A 296 -13.64 -15.81 8.42
C LEU A 296 -13.29 -16.23 9.85
N GLY A 297 -14.01 -17.18 10.43
CA GLY A 297 -13.84 -17.60 11.82
C GLY A 297 -14.28 -16.55 12.85
N ILE A 298 -15.31 -15.77 12.54
CA ILE A 298 -15.90 -14.74 13.40
C ILE A 298 -17.35 -15.11 13.78
N SER A 299 -17.90 -14.40 14.76
CA SER A 299 -19.29 -14.61 15.17
C SER A 299 -20.28 -14.27 14.06
N SER A 300 -21.38 -15.01 13.99
CA SER A 300 -22.55 -14.63 13.20
C SER A 300 -23.51 -13.80 14.06
N VAL A 301 -24.11 -12.76 13.48
CA VAL A 301 -25.17 -11.97 14.15
C VAL A 301 -26.43 -12.81 14.37
N TYR A 302 -26.62 -13.87 13.61
CA TYR A 302 -27.82 -14.72 13.67
C TYR A 302 -27.61 -16.08 14.36
N GLY A 303 -26.46 -16.28 15.02
CA GLY A 303 -26.15 -17.51 15.78
C GLY A 303 -25.33 -18.54 15.00
#